data_8ea588016e6d69f0892a8bf21955c8f4
#
_entry.id   8ea588016e6d69f0892a8bf21955c8f4
#
_cell.length_a   1.000
_cell.length_b   1.000
_cell.length_c   1.000
_cell.angle_alpha   90.00
_cell.angle_beta   90.00
_cell.angle_gamma   90.00
#
_symmetry.space_group_name_H-M   'P 1'
#
loop_
_entity.id
_entity.type
_entity.pdbx_description
1 polymer ?
#
loop_
_entity_poly.entity_id
_entity_poly.type
_entity_poly.pdbx_seq_one_letter_code
_entity_poly.pdbx_strand_id
1 'polypeptide(L)'
;SGVFTPDKVISTSNPSPTQPADFAIISNPNNSDKTFYVVRTADGIANYFVNGTIAQQYADLCSKNTPGMPLYNGTYILNENTFTNGICYFHIFVNANATSPQAPYNVYRNQYFKVNIHSIQAPGNPSDNFDTGEVIKSETWISTDIEITPWEVYEEDYDL
;
A
#
# COMPACT_ATOMS: atom_id res chain seq x y z
N SER A 1 -8.96 -5.74 2.22
CA SER A 1 -8.57 -4.56 3.03
C SER A 1 -7.96 -5.01 4.35
N GLY A 2 -7.12 -4.20 4.93
CA GLY A 2 -6.51 -4.39 6.24
C GLY A 2 -6.46 -3.08 7.02
N VAL A 3 -6.09 -3.14 8.29
CA VAL A 3 -5.85 -1.96 9.13
C VAL A 3 -4.36 -1.89 9.44
N PHE A 4 -3.77 -0.75 9.15
CA PHE A 4 -2.37 -0.43 9.44
C PHE A 4 -2.31 0.80 10.35
N THR A 5 -1.38 0.82 11.28
CA THR A 5 -1.11 1.98 12.15
C THR A 5 0.40 2.14 12.25
N PRO A 6 0.96 3.26 11.79
CA PRO A 6 2.39 3.48 11.92
C PRO A 6 2.80 3.70 13.38
N ASP A 7 3.86 3.05 13.82
CA ASP A 7 4.40 3.23 15.18
C ASP A 7 5.06 4.60 15.37
N LYS A 8 5.67 5.09 14.30
CA LYS A 8 6.37 6.38 14.27
C LYS A 8 5.82 7.25 13.17
N VAL A 9 5.79 8.54 13.44
CA VAL A 9 5.32 9.57 12.51
C VAL A 9 6.24 10.76 12.52
N ILE A 10 6.22 11.53 11.42
CA ILE A 10 6.93 12.81 11.32
C ILE A 10 6.00 13.91 11.82
N SER A 11 6.55 14.77 12.64
CA SER A 11 5.86 15.94 13.22
C SER A 11 6.76 17.18 13.22
N THR A 12 6.15 18.32 13.40
CA THR A 12 6.85 19.60 13.58
C THR A 12 6.11 20.47 14.59
N SER A 13 6.84 21.21 15.40
CA SER A 13 6.31 22.30 16.24
C SER A 13 6.40 23.66 15.51
N ASN A 14 7.10 23.74 14.38
CA ASN A 14 7.20 24.94 13.58
C ASN A 14 5.95 25.07 12.68
N PRO A 15 5.14 26.14 12.78
CA PRO A 15 3.95 26.32 11.95
C PRO A 15 4.29 26.58 10.47
N SER A 16 5.53 26.95 10.18
CA SER A 16 6.02 27.25 8.82
C SER A 16 7.40 26.62 8.61
N PRO A 17 7.49 25.28 8.51
CA PRO A 17 8.77 24.60 8.34
C PRO A 17 9.40 24.94 6.99
N THR A 18 10.73 25.08 6.97
CA THR A 18 11.50 25.49 5.78
C THR A 18 12.71 24.59 5.49
N GLN A 19 13.04 23.69 6.41
CA GLN A 19 14.23 22.84 6.33
C GLN A 19 14.01 21.50 7.04
N PRO A 20 14.84 20.49 6.76
CA PRO A 20 14.69 19.15 7.39
C PRO A 20 14.73 19.17 8.92
N ALA A 21 15.54 20.06 9.52
CA ALA A 21 15.68 20.17 10.98
C ALA A 21 14.40 20.64 11.69
N ASP A 22 13.43 21.17 10.95
CA ASP A 22 12.12 21.56 11.51
C ASP A 22 11.23 20.35 11.79
N PHE A 23 11.57 19.16 11.28
CA PHE A 23 10.81 17.94 11.44
C PHE A 23 11.52 16.97 12.38
N ALA A 24 10.71 16.24 13.15
CA ALA A 24 11.18 15.20 14.05
C ALA A 24 10.35 13.91 13.87
N ILE A 25 11.01 12.77 13.99
CA ILE A 25 10.33 11.48 14.06
C ILE A 25 9.97 11.25 15.52
N ILE A 26 8.68 11.08 15.77
CA ILE A 26 8.14 10.82 17.11
C ILE A 26 7.33 9.51 17.13
N SER A 27 7.08 8.98 18.32
CA SER A 27 6.09 7.91 18.47
C SER A 27 4.72 8.44 18.08
N ASN A 28 3.92 7.61 17.43
CA ASN A 28 2.58 8.00 16.99
C ASN A 28 1.69 8.33 18.21
N PRO A 29 1.27 9.59 18.39
CA PRO A 29 0.44 9.99 19.54
C PRO A 29 -1.04 9.64 19.36
N ASN A 30 -1.45 9.32 18.12
CA ASN A 30 -2.85 9.13 17.77
C ASN A 30 -3.21 7.64 17.70
N ASN A 31 -3.69 7.11 18.83
CA ASN A 31 -4.13 5.72 18.93
C ASN A 31 -5.65 5.54 18.76
N SER A 32 -6.45 6.61 18.75
CA SER A 32 -7.92 6.55 18.75
C SER A 32 -8.53 6.64 17.34
N ASP A 33 -8.07 7.58 16.54
CA ASP A 33 -8.61 7.81 15.17
C ASP A 33 -7.97 6.88 14.11
N LYS A 34 -6.69 6.53 14.31
CA LYS A 34 -5.90 5.71 13.37
C LYS A 34 -5.79 6.28 11.95
N THR A 35 -6.31 7.46 11.68
CA THR A 35 -6.11 8.14 10.39
C THR A 35 -4.68 8.64 10.29
N PHE A 36 -4.04 8.36 9.17
CA PHE A 36 -2.69 8.85 8.87
C PHE A 36 -2.54 9.22 7.41
N TYR A 37 -1.46 9.93 7.11
CA TYR A 37 -1.12 10.42 5.79
C TYR A 37 0.26 9.90 5.40
N VAL A 38 0.47 9.65 4.10
CA VAL A 38 1.73 9.10 3.60
C VAL A 38 2.33 10.03 2.55
N VAL A 39 3.61 10.35 2.71
CA VAL A 39 4.43 10.97 1.65
C VAL A 39 5.46 9.94 1.22
N ARG A 40 5.32 9.40 0.00
CA ARG A 40 6.29 8.47 -0.59
C ARG A 40 7.31 9.25 -1.39
N THR A 41 8.54 9.23 -0.95
CA THR A 41 9.64 9.93 -1.61
C THR A 41 10.22 9.13 -2.77
N ALA A 42 11.00 9.77 -3.63
CA ALA A 42 11.51 9.17 -4.88
C ALA A 42 12.43 7.96 -4.66
N ASP A 43 12.99 7.83 -3.47
CA ASP A 43 13.78 6.67 -3.01
C ASP A 43 12.91 5.49 -2.53
N GLY A 44 11.58 5.60 -2.63
CA GLY A 44 10.62 4.57 -2.22
C GLY A 44 10.29 4.57 -0.72
N ILE A 45 10.84 5.50 0.06
CA ILE A 45 10.57 5.56 1.51
C ILE A 45 9.18 6.15 1.76
N ALA A 46 8.38 5.46 2.58
CA ALA A 46 7.10 5.95 3.06
C ALA A 46 7.29 6.73 4.36
N ASN A 47 6.93 8.00 4.35
CA ASN A 47 6.95 8.88 5.51
C ASN A 47 5.53 9.07 6.02
N TYR A 48 5.32 8.83 7.31
CA TYR A 48 3.99 8.81 7.93
C TYR A 48 3.73 10.06 8.76
N PHE A 49 2.49 10.54 8.72
CA PHE A 49 2.04 11.74 9.42
C PHE A 49 0.64 11.50 10.01
N VAL A 50 0.36 12.08 11.18
CA VAL A 50 -0.99 12.11 11.77
C VAL A 50 -1.70 13.45 11.53
N ASN A 51 -1.01 14.40 10.89
CA ASN A 51 -1.53 15.71 10.56
C ASN A 51 -1.33 15.98 9.07
N GLY A 52 -2.44 16.16 8.34
CA GLY A 52 -2.42 16.36 6.90
C GLY A 52 -1.73 17.68 6.47
N THR A 53 -1.82 18.72 7.29
CA THR A 53 -1.13 19.99 7.02
C THR A 53 0.39 19.80 7.06
N ILE A 54 0.89 19.04 8.04
CA ILE A 54 2.33 18.74 8.16
C ILE A 54 2.78 17.85 6.98
N ALA A 55 1.96 16.86 6.58
CA ALA A 55 2.24 16.03 5.43
C ALA A 55 2.37 16.86 4.15
N GLN A 56 1.45 17.79 3.92
CA GLN A 56 1.48 18.69 2.76
C GLN A 56 2.73 19.57 2.78
N GLN A 57 3.02 20.20 3.92
CA GLN A 57 4.23 21.06 4.05
C GLN A 57 5.52 20.27 3.80
N TYR A 58 5.60 19.04 4.31
CA TYR A 58 6.76 18.17 4.07
C TYR A 58 6.90 17.83 2.57
N ALA A 59 5.81 17.43 1.93
CA ALA A 59 5.80 17.09 0.51
C ALA A 59 6.14 18.32 -0.37
N ASP A 60 5.65 19.49 -0.02
CA ASP A 60 5.98 20.76 -0.72
C ASP A 60 7.48 21.09 -0.66
N LEU A 61 8.12 20.86 0.49
CA LEU A 61 9.57 21.08 0.62
C LEU A 61 10.36 20.04 -0.20
N CYS A 62 9.90 18.78 -0.21
CA CYS A 62 10.48 17.73 -1.04
C CYS A 62 10.36 18.07 -2.53
N SER A 63 9.19 18.52 -2.97
CA SER A 63 8.92 18.89 -4.38
C SER A 63 9.71 20.10 -4.85
N LYS A 64 10.04 21.02 -3.94
CA LYS A 64 10.87 22.20 -4.22
C LYS A 64 12.38 21.91 -4.23
N ASN A 65 12.77 20.65 -4.06
CA ASN A 65 14.18 20.25 -3.94
C ASN A 65 14.92 21.02 -2.84
N THR A 66 14.25 21.26 -1.71
CA THR A 66 14.86 21.93 -0.56
C THR A 66 16.09 21.15 -0.10
N PRO A 67 17.25 21.81 0.11
CA PRO A 67 18.47 21.13 0.51
C PRO A 67 18.30 20.27 1.76
N GLY A 68 18.69 18.99 1.66
CA GLY A 68 18.58 17.99 2.73
C GLY A 68 17.22 17.32 2.86
N MET A 69 16.20 17.78 2.13
CA MET A 69 14.93 17.04 2.01
C MET A 69 15.07 15.93 0.96
N PRO A 70 14.40 14.77 1.14
CA PRO A 70 14.31 13.76 0.09
C PRO A 70 13.55 14.31 -1.11
N LEU A 71 13.80 13.75 -2.29
CA LEU A 71 13.10 14.14 -3.51
C LEU A 71 11.67 13.60 -3.53
N TYR A 72 10.76 14.39 -4.08
CA TYR A 72 9.39 13.96 -4.37
C TYR A 72 9.06 14.26 -5.84
N ASN A 73 8.62 13.23 -6.56
CA ASN A 73 8.28 13.36 -7.98
C ASN A 73 6.78 13.65 -8.14
N GLY A 74 6.46 14.75 -8.79
CA GLY A 74 5.09 15.13 -9.08
C GLY A 74 4.46 16.05 -8.04
N THR A 75 3.13 16.10 -8.03
CA THR A 75 2.33 16.93 -7.12
C THR A 75 1.73 16.03 -6.03
N TYR A 76 1.94 16.39 -4.78
CA TYR A 76 1.33 15.69 -3.66
C TYR A 76 -0.14 16.06 -3.53
N ILE A 77 -1.01 15.03 -3.54
CA ILE A 77 -2.45 15.19 -3.37
C ILE A 77 -2.85 14.55 -2.05
N LEU A 78 -3.22 15.36 -1.08
CA LEU A 78 -3.47 14.91 0.29
C LEU A 78 -4.54 13.81 0.36
N ASN A 79 -5.66 13.97 -0.32
CA ASN A 79 -6.77 13.01 -0.27
C ASN A 79 -6.40 11.64 -0.84
N GLU A 80 -5.53 11.59 -1.85
CA GLU A 80 -5.04 10.36 -2.47
C GLU A 80 -4.02 9.62 -1.59
N ASN A 81 -3.55 10.26 -0.52
CA ASN A 81 -2.55 9.75 0.40
C ASN A 81 -3.07 9.69 1.85
N THR A 82 -4.38 9.76 2.03
CA THR A 82 -5.06 9.70 3.33
C THR A 82 -5.60 8.31 3.60
N PHE A 83 -5.15 7.71 4.69
CA PHE A 83 -5.59 6.39 5.16
C PHE A 83 -6.57 6.58 6.32
N THR A 84 -7.85 6.70 5.99
CA THR A 84 -8.92 6.93 6.96
C THR A 84 -9.11 5.70 7.86
N ASN A 85 -9.10 5.89 9.17
CA ASN A 85 -9.18 4.82 10.18
C ASN A 85 -8.08 3.74 10.01
N GLY A 86 -6.97 4.06 9.35
CA GLY A 86 -5.90 3.12 9.05
C GLY A 86 -6.26 2.06 8.01
N ILE A 87 -7.39 2.20 7.33
CA ILE A 87 -7.81 1.23 6.31
C ILE A 87 -6.90 1.35 5.09
N CYS A 88 -6.40 0.21 4.63
CA CYS A 88 -5.61 0.11 3.42
C CYS A 88 -6.05 -1.09 2.58
N TYR A 89 -5.82 -1.00 1.29
CA TYR A 89 -6.22 -1.98 0.29
C TYR A 89 -5.00 -2.52 -0.42
N PHE A 90 -5.00 -3.81 -0.68
CA PHE A 90 -3.92 -4.51 -1.35
C PHE A 90 -4.44 -5.22 -2.58
N HIS A 91 -3.70 -5.12 -3.67
CA HIS A 91 -3.92 -5.92 -4.86
C HIS A 91 -3.20 -7.25 -4.70
N ILE A 92 -3.92 -8.32 -4.93
CA ILE A 92 -3.36 -9.66 -4.97
C ILE A 92 -3.69 -10.22 -6.35
N PHE A 93 -2.66 -10.45 -7.15
CA PHE A 93 -2.81 -11.02 -8.48
C PHE A 93 -2.79 -12.54 -8.39
N VAL A 94 -3.93 -13.15 -8.62
CA VAL A 94 -4.01 -14.60 -8.74
C VAL A 94 -3.48 -15.04 -10.11
N ASN A 95 -2.84 -16.19 -10.15
CA ASN A 95 -2.32 -16.81 -11.38
C ASN A 95 -1.30 -15.98 -12.16
N ALA A 96 -0.56 -15.08 -11.49
CA ALA A 96 0.41 -14.20 -12.13
C ALA A 96 1.56 -14.97 -12.81
N ASN A 97 1.94 -16.12 -12.26
CA ASN A 97 3.06 -16.95 -12.71
C ASN A 97 2.63 -18.17 -13.54
N ALA A 98 1.37 -18.20 -14.01
CA ALA A 98 0.92 -19.31 -14.84
C ALA A 98 1.75 -19.46 -16.11
N THR A 99 2.09 -20.71 -16.42
CA THR A 99 2.81 -21.09 -17.62
C THR A 99 1.90 -21.86 -18.58
N SER A 100 2.30 -21.96 -19.85
CA SER A 100 1.56 -22.75 -20.85
C SER A 100 1.12 -24.13 -20.30
N PRO A 101 -0.14 -24.55 -20.55
CA PRO A 101 -1.13 -23.97 -21.46
C PRO A 101 -1.96 -22.80 -20.89
N GLN A 102 -1.76 -22.43 -19.63
CA GLN A 102 -2.49 -21.34 -18.98
C GLN A 102 -1.77 -20.01 -19.24
N ALA A 103 -2.53 -18.98 -19.55
CA ALA A 103 -1.97 -17.64 -19.66
C ALA A 103 -1.92 -16.96 -18.27
N PRO A 104 -0.86 -16.15 -17.99
CA PRO A 104 -0.79 -15.35 -16.76
C PRO A 104 -2.05 -14.49 -16.57
N TYR A 105 -2.45 -14.31 -15.31
CA TYR A 105 -3.62 -13.53 -14.87
C TYR A 105 -4.99 -14.06 -15.32
N ASN A 106 -5.05 -15.14 -16.09
CA ASN A 106 -6.32 -15.75 -16.45
C ASN A 106 -6.82 -16.69 -15.36
N VAL A 107 -8.10 -16.62 -15.09
CA VAL A 107 -8.81 -17.52 -14.18
C VAL A 107 -9.66 -18.47 -15.02
N TYR A 108 -9.49 -19.75 -14.81
CA TYR A 108 -10.20 -20.80 -15.53
C TYR A 108 -11.30 -21.40 -14.65
N ARG A 109 -12.29 -22.01 -15.28
CA ARG A 109 -13.37 -22.70 -14.58
C ARG A 109 -12.79 -23.83 -13.71
N ASN A 110 -13.37 -24.03 -12.54
CA ASN A 110 -12.98 -25.06 -11.56
C ASN A 110 -11.58 -24.85 -10.95
N GLN A 111 -11.11 -23.61 -10.84
CA GLN A 111 -9.93 -23.27 -10.05
C GLN A 111 -10.35 -22.71 -8.70
N TYR A 112 -9.65 -23.13 -7.65
CA TYR A 112 -9.74 -22.56 -6.31
C TYR A 112 -8.41 -21.91 -5.96
N PHE A 113 -8.44 -20.64 -5.58
CA PHE A 113 -7.26 -19.89 -5.17
C PHE A 113 -7.29 -19.67 -3.67
N LYS A 114 -6.29 -20.19 -2.97
CA LYS A 114 -6.07 -19.93 -1.56
C LYS A 114 -4.94 -18.93 -1.41
N VAL A 115 -5.26 -17.76 -0.85
CA VAL A 115 -4.29 -16.71 -0.61
C VAL A 115 -3.95 -16.69 0.88
N ASN A 116 -2.71 -16.96 1.23
CA ASN A 116 -2.21 -16.84 2.59
C ASN A 116 -1.41 -15.54 2.71
N ILE A 117 -1.87 -14.63 3.58
CA ILE A 117 -1.16 -13.38 3.88
C ILE A 117 -0.27 -13.63 5.09
N HIS A 118 1.05 -13.55 4.91
CA HIS A 118 2.02 -13.79 5.98
C HIS A 118 2.34 -12.54 6.77
N SER A 119 2.49 -11.40 6.11
CA SER A 119 2.78 -10.14 6.76
C SER A 119 2.37 -8.94 5.91
N ILE A 120 2.10 -7.83 6.57
CA ILE A 120 1.90 -6.52 5.95
C ILE A 120 3.10 -5.66 6.35
N GLN A 121 3.96 -5.33 5.41
CA GLN A 121 5.19 -4.58 5.65
C GLN A 121 5.00 -3.07 5.54
N ALA A 122 4.03 -2.64 4.73
CA ALA A 122 3.70 -1.23 4.54
C ALA A 122 2.21 -1.10 4.17
N PRO A 123 1.59 0.07 4.35
CA PRO A 123 0.23 0.29 3.91
C PRO A 123 0.16 0.19 2.38
N GLY A 124 -0.86 -0.48 1.87
CA GLY A 124 -1.17 -0.57 0.46
C GLY A 124 -1.71 0.75 -0.11
N ASN A 125 -2.86 0.71 -0.77
CA ASN A 125 -3.53 1.91 -1.28
C ASN A 125 -4.56 2.45 -0.28
N PRO A 126 -4.79 3.78 -0.23
CA PRO A 126 -5.76 4.38 0.66
C PRO A 126 -7.22 4.19 0.22
N SER A 127 -7.45 3.77 -1.02
CA SER A 127 -8.79 3.51 -1.57
C SER A 127 -8.85 2.15 -2.28
N ASP A 128 -10.06 1.64 -2.46
CA ASP A 128 -10.37 0.43 -3.24
C ASP A 128 -10.59 0.74 -4.73
N ASN A 129 -10.42 1.98 -5.12
CA ASN A 129 -10.60 2.42 -6.50
C ASN A 129 -9.34 2.11 -7.30
N PHE A 130 -9.38 1.04 -8.10
CA PHE A 130 -8.26 0.54 -8.86
C PHE A 130 -8.48 0.81 -10.35
N ASP A 131 -7.49 1.44 -10.98
CA ASP A 131 -7.46 1.53 -12.42
C ASP A 131 -7.03 0.17 -12.99
N THR A 132 -7.99 -0.58 -13.54
CA THR A 132 -7.75 -1.87 -14.18
C THR A 132 -6.95 -1.76 -15.48
N GLY A 133 -6.70 -0.54 -15.97
CA GLY A 133 -5.90 -0.25 -17.16
C GLY A 133 -4.42 0.04 -16.88
N GLU A 134 -4.03 0.26 -15.62
CA GLU A 134 -2.62 0.42 -15.30
C GLU A 134 -1.85 -0.90 -15.41
N VAL A 135 -0.68 -0.80 -16.01
CA VAL A 135 0.31 -1.89 -16.00
C VAL A 135 0.62 -2.22 -14.54
N ILE A 136 0.41 -3.48 -14.18
CA ILE A 136 0.65 -4.02 -12.85
C ILE A 136 2.08 -3.69 -12.42
N LYS A 137 2.22 -2.73 -11.53
CA LYS A 137 3.49 -2.49 -10.85
C LYS A 137 3.67 -3.57 -9.80
N SER A 138 4.81 -4.24 -9.85
CA SER A 138 5.15 -5.38 -8.97
C SER A 138 5.46 -4.99 -7.51
N GLU A 139 5.06 -3.80 -7.06
CA GLU A 139 5.28 -3.37 -5.69
C GLU A 139 4.22 -3.99 -4.77
N THR A 140 4.50 -5.19 -4.31
CA THR A 140 3.69 -5.86 -3.29
C THR A 140 4.20 -5.50 -1.89
N TRP A 141 3.38 -4.76 -1.15
CA TRP A 141 3.64 -4.40 0.25
C TRP A 141 3.21 -5.48 1.24
N ILE A 142 2.76 -6.62 0.72
CA ILE A 142 2.37 -7.79 1.50
C ILE A 142 3.14 -9.01 1.02
N SER A 143 3.50 -9.88 1.95
CA SER A 143 4.03 -11.20 1.64
C SER A 143 2.89 -12.19 1.57
N THR A 144 2.69 -12.81 0.40
CA THR A 144 1.60 -13.77 0.16
C THR A 144 2.11 -15.01 -0.53
N ASP A 145 1.52 -16.15 -0.17
CA ASP A 145 1.58 -17.37 -0.97
C ASP A 145 0.20 -17.62 -1.57
N ILE A 146 0.17 -17.97 -2.85
CA ILE A 146 -1.05 -18.32 -3.56
C ILE A 146 -0.96 -19.79 -3.95
N GLU A 147 -1.85 -20.57 -3.37
CA GLU A 147 -2.02 -21.99 -3.72
C GLU A 147 -3.18 -22.15 -4.69
N ILE A 148 -2.93 -22.82 -5.81
CA ILE A 148 -3.96 -23.16 -6.80
C ILE A 148 -4.23 -24.66 -6.66
N THR A 149 -5.41 -24.98 -6.17
CA THR A 149 -5.82 -26.37 -6.07
C THR A 149 -6.86 -26.67 -7.17
N PRO A 150 -6.57 -27.58 -8.11
CA PRO A 150 -7.59 -28.04 -9.04
C PRO A 150 -8.69 -28.79 -8.26
N TRP A 151 -9.94 -28.58 -8.63
CA TRP A 151 -11.02 -29.42 -8.11
C TRP A 151 -10.83 -30.81 -8.66
N GLU A 152 -10.65 -31.80 -7.78
CA GLU A 152 -10.74 -33.19 -8.15
C GLU A 152 -12.22 -33.52 -8.37
N VAL A 153 -12.57 -33.87 -9.62
CA VAL A 153 -13.87 -34.46 -9.93
C VAL A 153 -13.78 -35.91 -9.53
N TYR A 154 -14.42 -36.30 -8.43
CA TYR A 154 -14.68 -37.71 -8.15
C TYR A 154 -15.78 -38.15 -9.08
N GLU A 155 -15.42 -38.85 -10.16
CA GLU A 155 -16.39 -39.66 -10.92
C GLU A 155 -16.68 -40.92 -10.09
N GLU A 156 -17.80 -40.95 -9.42
CA GLU A 156 -18.33 -42.19 -8.89
C GLU A 156 -19.09 -42.87 -10.03
N ASP A 157 -18.53 -43.95 -10.58
CA ASP A 157 -19.24 -44.86 -11.46
C ASP A 157 -20.23 -45.66 -10.61
N TYR A 158 -21.50 -45.37 -10.71
CA TYR A 158 -22.56 -46.22 -10.20
C TYR A 158 -22.96 -47.21 -11.31
N ASP A 159 -22.56 -48.47 -11.17
CA ASP A 159 -23.16 -49.58 -11.91
C ASP A 159 -24.61 -49.78 -11.41
N LEU A 160 -25.57 -49.60 -12.29
CA LEU A 160 -26.96 -49.90 -12.12
C LEU A 160 -27.27 -51.34 -12.59
#